data_505afe1cfd2f0181c349a3cb9fb57256
#
_entry.id   505afe1cfd2f0181c349a3cb9fb57256
#
_cell.length_a   1.000
_cell.length_b   1.000
_cell.length_c   1.000
_cell.angle_alpha   90.00
_cell.angle_beta   90.00
_cell.angle_gamma   90.00
#
_symmetry.space_group_name_H-M   'P 1'
#
loop_
_entity.id
_entity.type
_entity.pdbx_description
1 polymer ?
#
loop_
_entity_poly.entity_id
_entity_poly.type
_entity_poly.pdbx_seq_one_letter_code
_entity_poly.pdbx_strand_id
1 'polypeptide(L)'
;MNEPKRFKHESTTLEHLPNELFVDIFGYLNGVDTVYAFSYLNNRFQCLINDYVRDFDFKSVSKAKFHFITQSHQIHQWRSLCLSDGDQTPGQIKSFCQLFPLAQHIHQIRTLAVLDMTPKYAVEFLPQIESFQHLTSLSIGKVCGFNIQSIQLPSLKRLVLTSCKYTSWIMVRDFDVMLIIVNLFLF
;
A
#
# COMPACT_ATOMS: atom_id res chain seq x y z
N MET A 1 45.02 -48.04 -8.09
CA MET A 1 44.22 -47.40 -6.97
C MET A 1 43.54 -46.20 -7.54
N ASN A 2 42.22 -46.26 -7.71
CA ASN A 2 41.41 -45.11 -8.18
C ASN A 2 40.97 -44.31 -6.97
N GLU A 3 41.42 -43.07 -6.84
CA GLU A 3 40.92 -42.17 -5.83
C GLU A 3 39.46 -41.84 -6.09
N PRO A 4 38.58 -41.85 -5.07
CA PRO A 4 37.19 -41.49 -5.25
C PRO A 4 37.12 -39.98 -5.53
N LYS A 5 36.52 -39.61 -6.69
CA LYS A 5 36.17 -38.20 -7.01
C LYS A 5 35.26 -37.67 -5.93
N ARG A 6 35.76 -36.78 -5.08
CA ARG A 6 34.92 -35.99 -4.16
C ARG A 6 34.04 -35.05 -5.01
N PHE A 7 32.76 -35.34 -5.07
CA PHE A 7 31.81 -34.39 -5.57
C PHE A 7 31.84 -33.16 -4.64
N LYS A 8 32.34 -32.04 -5.12
CA LYS A 8 32.14 -30.75 -4.47
C LYS A 8 30.65 -30.47 -4.53
N HIS A 9 29.97 -30.51 -3.39
CA HIS A 9 28.65 -29.99 -3.24
C HIS A 9 28.78 -28.47 -3.37
N GLU A 10 28.55 -27.91 -4.54
CA GLU A 10 28.38 -26.48 -4.71
C GLU A 10 27.08 -26.12 -3.98
N SER A 11 27.17 -25.39 -2.87
CA SER A 11 26.02 -24.89 -2.17
C SER A 11 25.34 -23.87 -3.10
N THR A 12 24.15 -24.21 -3.60
CA THR A 12 23.33 -23.29 -4.36
C THR A 12 22.83 -22.21 -3.41
N THR A 13 23.26 -20.98 -3.60
CA THR A 13 22.80 -19.85 -2.82
C THR A 13 21.57 -19.23 -3.49
N LEU A 14 20.77 -18.49 -2.72
CA LEU A 14 19.58 -17.79 -3.21
C LEU A 14 19.92 -16.86 -4.39
N GLU A 15 21.11 -16.26 -4.38
CA GLU A 15 21.56 -15.35 -5.44
C GLU A 15 21.75 -16.02 -6.82
N HIS A 16 21.84 -17.35 -6.88
CA HIS A 16 21.93 -18.07 -8.16
C HIS A 16 20.58 -18.20 -8.89
N LEU A 17 19.46 -17.87 -8.24
CA LEU A 17 18.17 -17.90 -8.89
C LEU A 17 18.07 -16.80 -9.97
N PRO A 18 17.40 -17.07 -11.10
CA PRO A 18 17.12 -16.05 -12.12
C PRO A 18 16.22 -14.93 -11.60
N ASN A 19 16.28 -13.75 -12.22
CA ASN A 19 15.51 -12.58 -11.82
C ASN A 19 14.00 -12.83 -11.90
N GLU A 20 13.57 -13.61 -12.87
CA GLU A 20 12.17 -13.97 -13.12
C GLU A 20 11.55 -14.67 -11.90
N LEU A 21 12.31 -15.59 -11.29
CA LEU A 21 11.84 -16.27 -10.07
C LEU A 21 11.75 -15.31 -8.87
N PHE A 22 12.64 -14.32 -8.77
CA PHE A 22 12.51 -13.29 -7.72
C PHE A 22 11.30 -12.41 -7.94
N VAL A 23 11.02 -12.02 -9.18
CA VAL A 23 9.82 -11.24 -9.51
C VAL A 23 8.56 -12.02 -9.13
N ASP A 24 8.52 -13.32 -9.41
CA ASP A 24 7.41 -14.19 -8.98
C ASP A 24 7.31 -14.25 -7.45
N ILE A 25 8.43 -14.47 -6.75
CA ILE A 25 8.47 -14.48 -5.28
C ILE A 25 7.94 -13.15 -4.71
N PHE A 26 8.37 -12.01 -5.25
CA PHE A 26 7.91 -10.69 -4.82
C PHE A 26 6.42 -10.49 -5.05
N GLY A 27 5.86 -11.11 -6.09
CA GLY A 27 4.42 -11.10 -6.35
C GLY A 27 3.57 -11.81 -5.26
N TYR A 28 4.16 -12.72 -4.49
CA TYR A 28 3.49 -13.39 -3.36
C TYR A 28 3.70 -12.69 -2.02
N LEU A 29 4.60 -11.73 -1.95
CA LEU A 29 4.93 -11.01 -0.73
C LEU A 29 4.28 -9.61 -0.73
N ASN A 30 3.96 -9.10 0.47
CA ASN A 30 3.67 -7.69 0.62
C ASN A 30 4.95 -6.88 0.29
N GLY A 31 4.82 -5.77 -0.44
CA GLY A 31 5.95 -4.91 -0.79
C GLY A 31 6.74 -4.44 0.44
N VAL A 32 6.07 -4.22 1.57
CA VAL A 32 6.73 -3.90 2.85
C VAL A 32 7.67 -5.02 3.30
N ASP A 33 7.23 -6.27 3.20
CA ASP A 33 8.04 -7.43 3.58
C ASP A 33 9.17 -7.67 2.60
N THR A 34 8.89 -7.49 1.31
CA THR A 34 9.90 -7.62 0.25
C THR A 34 11.02 -6.61 0.42
N VAL A 35 10.70 -5.33 0.58
CA VAL A 35 11.71 -4.29 0.79
C VAL A 35 12.49 -4.55 2.09
N TYR A 36 11.81 -4.89 3.18
CA TYR A 36 12.45 -5.15 4.45
C TYR A 36 13.42 -6.33 4.42
N ALA A 37 13.05 -7.40 3.70
CA ALA A 37 13.86 -8.63 3.63
C ALA A 37 15.03 -8.53 2.65
N PHE A 38 14.89 -7.81 1.54
CA PHE A 38 15.83 -7.92 0.42
C PHE A 38 16.63 -6.64 0.12
N SER A 39 16.24 -5.45 0.64
CA SER A 39 16.87 -4.17 0.25
C SER A 39 18.36 -4.09 0.50
N TYR A 40 18.89 -4.79 1.52
CA TYR A 40 20.29 -4.68 1.90
C TYR A 40 21.12 -5.92 1.58
N LEU A 41 20.59 -6.87 0.82
CA LEU A 41 21.34 -8.06 0.46
C LEU A 41 22.43 -7.74 -0.56
N ASN A 42 22.07 -7.13 -1.67
CA ASN A 42 23.02 -6.67 -2.69
C ASN A 42 22.33 -5.73 -3.71
N ASN A 43 23.11 -5.12 -4.60
CA ASN A 43 22.62 -4.19 -5.62
C ASN A 43 21.61 -4.82 -6.59
N ARG A 44 21.74 -6.11 -6.91
CA ARG A 44 20.81 -6.83 -7.78
C ARG A 44 19.39 -6.82 -7.19
N PHE A 45 19.25 -7.18 -5.90
CA PHE A 45 17.95 -7.13 -5.22
C PHE A 45 17.41 -5.72 -5.12
N GLN A 46 18.26 -4.73 -4.86
CA GLN A 46 17.83 -3.34 -4.82
C GLN A 46 17.24 -2.87 -6.16
N CYS A 47 17.86 -3.25 -7.29
CA CYS A 47 17.32 -2.96 -8.62
C CYS A 47 15.98 -3.67 -8.84
N LEU A 48 15.88 -4.98 -8.53
CA LEU A 48 14.64 -5.74 -8.69
C LEU A 48 13.50 -5.17 -7.85
N ILE A 49 13.76 -4.79 -6.60
CA ILE A 49 12.77 -4.16 -5.72
C ILE A 49 12.29 -2.84 -6.33
N ASN A 50 13.20 -1.98 -6.74
CA ASN A 50 12.87 -0.69 -7.33
C ASN A 50 12.09 -0.82 -8.66
N ASP A 51 12.32 -1.89 -9.42
CA ASP A 51 11.66 -2.09 -10.71
C ASP A 51 10.30 -2.78 -10.60
N TYR A 52 10.11 -3.65 -9.63
CA TYR A 52 8.95 -4.55 -9.59
C TYR A 52 8.04 -4.37 -8.37
N VAL A 53 8.54 -3.90 -7.22
CA VAL A 53 7.71 -3.75 -6.02
C VAL A 53 6.97 -2.41 -6.06
N ARG A 54 5.64 -2.46 -6.16
CA ARG A 54 4.76 -1.29 -6.34
C ARG A 54 3.61 -1.23 -5.35
N ASP A 55 3.34 -2.33 -4.65
CA ASP A 55 2.15 -2.51 -3.82
C ASP A 55 2.56 -2.61 -2.35
N PHE A 56 2.11 -1.64 -1.55
CA PHE A 56 2.52 -1.50 -0.16
C PHE A 56 1.31 -1.54 0.77
N ASP A 57 1.19 -2.61 1.55
CA ASP A 57 0.21 -2.71 2.61
C ASP A 57 0.88 -2.52 3.98
N PHE A 58 0.61 -1.37 4.60
CA PHE A 58 1.12 -1.02 5.92
C PHE A 58 0.17 -1.39 7.06
N LYS A 59 -0.93 -2.06 6.78
CA LYS A 59 -1.80 -2.58 7.82
C LYS A 59 -1.01 -3.50 8.74
N SER A 60 -1.08 -3.23 10.05
CA SER A 60 -0.36 -4.01 11.08
C SER A 60 1.18 -4.00 11.00
N VAL A 61 1.75 -3.03 10.29
CA VAL A 61 3.21 -2.87 10.18
C VAL A 61 3.71 -2.00 11.34
N SER A 62 4.76 -2.47 12.04
CA SER A 62 5.34 -1.70 13.15
C SER A 62 5.88 -0.33 12.70
N LYS A 63 5.88 0.65 13.61
CA LYS A 63 6.37 2.01 13.33
C LYS A 63 7.81 2.01 12.81
N ALA A 64 8.69 1.17 13.37
CA ALA A 64 10.08 1.06 12.94
C ALA A 64 10.17 0.58 11.48
N LYS A 65 9.41 -0.47 11.13
CA LYS A 65 9.37 -1.00 9.77
C LYS A 65 8.74 -0.01 8.79
N PHE A 66 7.69 0.71 9.19
CA PHE A 66 7.09 1.77 8.41
C PHE A 66 8.11 2.87 8.06
N HIS A 67 8.83 3.41 9.06
CA HIS A 67 9.86 4.42 8.82
C HIS A 67 11.00 3.91 7.94
N PHE A 68 11.44 2.67 8.16
CA PHE A 68 12.45 2.06 7.34
C PHE A 68 12.05 2.03 5.85
N ILE A 69 10.86 1.53 5.54
CA ILE A 69 10.37 1.42 4.15
C ILE A 69 10.22 2.80 3.51
N THR A 70 9.63 3.75 4.23
CA THR A 70 9.41 5.12 3.72
C THR A 70 10.69 5.90 3.48
N GLN A 71 11.80 5.52 4.10
CA GLN A 71 13.13 6.10 3.86
C GLN A 71 13.94 5.35 2.80
N SER A 72 13.71 4.05 2.63
CA SER A 72 14.53 3.18 1.78
C SER A 72 13.99 3.01 0.37
N HIS A 73 12.70 3.24 0.14
CA HIS A 73 12.06 2.99 -1.15
C HIS A 73 11.46 4.26 -1.76
N GLN A 74 11.53 4.35 -3.09
CA GLN A 74 11.07 5.52 -3.85
C GLN A 74 9.54 5.56 -3.96
N ILE A 75 8.91 6.38 -3.13
CA ILE A 75 7.45 6.46 -3.00
C ILE A 75 6.73 6.87 -4.30
N HIS A 76 7.38 7.65 -5.17
CA HIS A 76 6.80 8.09 -6.43
C HIS A 76 6.51 6.93 -7.41
N GLN A 77 7.02 5.75 -7.12
CA GLN A 77 6.79 4.55 -7.93
C GLN A 77 5.63 3.68 -7.40
N TRP A 78 5.09 3.98 -6.21
CA TRP A 78 4.04 3.18 -5.61
C TRP A 78 2.74 3.27 -6.42
N ARG A 79 2.09 2.14 -6.64
CA ARG A 79 0.81 2.03 -7.35
C ARG A 79 -0.35 1.68 -6.43
N SER A 80 -0.07 0.90 -5.40
CA SER A 80 -1.07 0.51 -4.40
C SER A 80 -0.54 0.84 -3.02
N LEU A 81 -1.39 1.48 -2.21
CA LEU A 81 -1.08 1.89 -0.85
C LEU A 81 -2.24 1.55 0.07
N CYS A 82 -1.94 0.84 1.15
CA CYS A 82 -2.85 0.62 2.26
C CYS A 82 -2.26 1.21 3.54
N LEU A 83 -2.99 2.12 4.17
CA LEU A 83 -2.65 2.74 5.45
C LEU A 83 -3.73 2.41 6.48
N SER A 84 -3.35 2.25 7.75
CA SER A 84 -4.28 1.97 8.83
C SER A 84 -3.86 2.67 10.12
N ASP A 85 -4.82 3.31 10.79
CA ASP A 85 -4.66 3.88 12.15
C ASP A 85 -5.20 2.93 13.22
N GLY A 86 -5.23 1.62 12.95
CA GLY A 86 -5.65 0.62 13.91
C GLY A 86 -4.78 0.56 15.17
N ASP A 87 -5.18 -0.25 16.15
CA ASP A 87 -4.52 -0.33 17.47
C ASP A 87 -3.02 -0.62 17.41
N GLN A 88 -2.59 -1.36 16.38
CA GLN A 88 -1.17 -1.69 16.18
C GLN A 88 -0.37 -0.60 15.43
N THR A 89 -1.07 0.33 14.80
CA THR A 89 -0.46 1.35 13.93
C THR A 89 -1.03 2.76 14.19
N PRO A 90 -1.16 3.21 15.44
CA PRO A 90 -1.78 4.48 15.74
C PRO A 90 -0.99 5.65 15.14
N GLY A 91 -1.71 6.56 14.45
CA GLY A 91 -1.11 7.74 13.83
C GLY A 91 -0.28 7.49 12.58
N GLN A 92 -0.39 6.32 11.96
CA GLN A 92 0.34 5.97 10.75
C GLN A 92 -0.06 6.87 9.58
N ILE A 93 -1.36 7.11 9.39
CA ILE A 93 -1.89 7.99 8.32
C ILE A 93 -1.34 9.40 8.46
N LYS A 94 -1.38 9.96 9.69
CA LYS A 94 -0.82 11.28 9.97
C LYS A 94 0.68 11.33 9.67
N SER A 95 1.44 10.33 10.13
CA SER A 95 2.89 10.25 9.90
C SER A 95 3.20 10.17 8.42
N PHE A 96 2.41 9.42 7.65
CA PHE A 96 2.55 9.32 6.21
C PHE A 96 2.36 10.68 5.54
N CYS A 97 1.27 11.40 5.85
CA CYS A 97 1.00 12.71 5.27
C CYS A 97 2.04 13.78 5.62
N GLN A 98 2.65 13.67 6.81
CA GLN A 98 3.73 14.57 7.23
C GLN A 98 5.03 14.31 6.47
N LEU A 99 5.35 13.04 6.21
CA LEU A 99 6.54 12.65 5.45
C LEU A 99 6.40 12.96 3.96
N PHE A 100 5.19 12.81 3.43
CA PHE A 100 4.90 12.91 2.01
C PHE A 100 3.69 13.81 1.79
N PRO A 101 3.90 15.09 1.51
CA PRO A 101 2.82 15.96 1.05
C PRO A 101 2.22 15.35 -0.23
N LEU A 102 0.98 14.85 -0.12
CA LEU A 102 0.35 13.96 -1.09
C LEU A 102 0.33 14.54 -2.50
N ALA A 103 0.15 15.87 -2.61
CA ALA A 103 0.10 16.56 -3.89
C ALA A 103 1.42 16.54 -4.69
N GLN A 104 2.56 16.31 -4.05
CA GLN A 104 3.86 16.47 -4.70
C GLN A 104 4.55 15.14 -5.06
N HIS A 105 4.22 14.05 -4.36
CA HIS A 105 5.03 12.83 -4.43
C HIS A 105 4.30 11.58 -4.91
N ILE A 106 2.95 11.60 -4.99
CA ILE A 106 2.18 10.36 -5.13
C ILE A 106 1.23 10.39 -6.33
N HIS A 107 1.74 10.82 -7.49
CA HIS A 107 0.91 10.93 -8.70
C HIS A 107 0.52 9.58 -9.32
N GLN A 108 1.22 8.50 -9.00
CA GLN A 108 1.03 7.21 -9.67
C GLN A 108 0.14 6.22 -8.91
N ILE A 109 -0.35 6.58 -7.73
CA ILE A 109 -1.24 5.68 -6.96
C ILE A 109 -2.55 5.47 -7.73
N ARG A 110 -2.84 4.20 -7.97
CA ARG A 110 -4.07 3.72 -8.60
C ARG A 110 -5.05 3.11 -7.59
N THR A 111 -4.51 2.52 -6.53
CA THR A 111 -5.29 1.89 -5.47
C THR A 111 -4.89 2.47 -4.13
N LEU A 112 -5.86 3.01 -3.40
CA LEU A 112 -5.68 3.54 -2.07
C LEU A 112 -6.68 2.89 -1.11
N ALA A 113 -6.17 2.30 -0.04
CA ALA A 113 -6.98 1.84 1.08
C ALA A 113 -6.60 2.61 2.36
N VAL A 114 -7.58 3.17 3.03
CA VAL A 114 -7.40 3.90 4.29
C VAL A 114 -8.35 3.32 5.32
N LEU A 115 -7.78 2.71 6.35
CA LEU A 115 -8.50 1.93 7.34
C LEU A 115 -8.37 2.55 8.72
N ASP A 116 -9.40 2.41 9.54
CA ASP A 116 -9.41 2.80 10.96
C ASP A 116 -9.06 4.28 11.20
N MET A 117 -9.30 5.16 10.22
CA MET A 117 -8.98 6.58 10.29
C MET A 117 -9.90 7.31 11.26
N THR A 118 -9.34 8.14 12.13
CA THR A 118 -10.16 8.98 13.02
C THR A 118 -10.90 10.08 12.22
N PRO A 119 -12.11 10.48 12.63
CA PRO A 119 -12.88 11.52 11.93
C PRO A 119 -12.10 12.83 11.76
N LYS A 120 -11.31 13.19 12.77
CA LYS A 120 -10.48 14.40 12.73
C LYS A 120 -9.50 14.38 11.55
N TYR A 121 -8.80 13.27 11.34
CA TYR A 121 -7.86 13.14 10.23
C TYR A 121 -8.56 12.95 8.89
N ALA A 122 -9.76 12.39 8.88
CA ALA A 122 -10.54 12.27 7.65
C ALA A 122 -10.81 13.63 6.99
N VAL A 123 -11.14 14.65 7.78
CA VAL A 123 -11.39 16.01 7.29
C VAL A 123 -10.14 16.63 6.65
N GLU A 124 -8.97 16.35 7.19
CA GLU A 124 -7.70 16.88 6.69
C GLU A 124 -7.14 16.08 5.49
N PHE A 125 -7.35 14.76 5.51
CA PHE A 125 -6.76 13.83 4.56
C PHE A 125 -7.55 13.70 3.25
N LEU A 126 -8.88 13.58 3.36
CA LEU A 126 -9.70 13.27 2.19
C LEU A 126 -9.69 14.36 1.10
N PRO A 127 -9.64 15.66 1.39
CA PRO A 127 -9.45 16.67 0.35
C PRO A 127 -8.13 16.53 -0.41
N GLN A 128 -7.09 16.00 0.23
CA GLN A 128 -5.79 15.79 -0.43
C GLN A 128 -5.84 14.65 -1.45
N ILE A 129 -6.79 13.71 -1.31
CA ILE A 129 -6.97 12.61 -2.27
C ILE A 129 -7.39 13.12 -3.66
N GLU A 130 -8.03 14.29 -3.76
CA GLU A 130 -8.38 14.90 -5.05
C GLU A 130 -7.17 15.14 -5.96
N SER A 131 -5.99 15.27 -5.38
CA SER A 131 -4.74 15.39 -6.14
C SER A 131 -4.33 14.11 -6.89
N PHE A 132 -4.93 12.96 -6.56
CA PHE A 132 -4.62 11.66 -7.18
C PHE A 132 -5.37 11.46 -8.50
N GLN A 133 -4.89 12.08 -9.55
CA GLN A 133 -5.53 12.06 -10.87
C GLN A 133 -5.67 10.66 -11.48
N HIS A 134 -4.85 9.69 -11.04
CA HIS A 134 -4.85 8.31 -11.55
C HIS A 134 -5.50 7.30 -10.61
N LEU A 135 -6.15 7.76 -9.53
CA LEU A 135 -6.78 6.87 -8.55
C LEU A 135 -8.01 6.19 -9.16
N THR A 136 -7.91 4.88 -9.33
CA THR A 136 -8.99 4.06 -9.90
C THR A 136 -9.77 3.27 -8.85
N SER A 137 -9.17 3.00 -7.70
CA SER A 137 -9.80 2.27 -6.60
C SER A 137 -9.53 2.95 -5.26
N LEU A 138 -10.59 3.28 -4.54
CA LEU A 138 -10.55 3.86 -3.20
C LEU A 138 -11.31 2.97 -2.23
N SER A 139 -10.66 2.57 -1.14
CA SER A 139 -11.28 1.85 -0.04
C SER A 139 -11.15 2.66 1.25
N ILE A 140 -12.28 2.93 1.91
CA ILE A 140 -12.30 3.64 3.19
C ILE A 140 -13.02 2.75 4.22
N GLY A 141 -12.29 2.41 5.28
CA GLY A 141 -12.79 1.54 6.34
C GLY A 141 -12.94 2.25 7.68
N LYS A 142 -14.06 1.95 8.41
CA LYS A 142 -14.33 2.42 9.79
C LYS A 142 -14.27 3.93 10.01
N VAL A 143 -14.67 4.72 9.04
CA VAL A 143 -14.82 6.17 9.22
C VAL A 143 -16.25 6.49 9.66
N CYS A 144 -16.41 7.02 10.87
CA CYS A 144 -17.72 7.44 11.39
C CYS A 144 -17.94 8.94 11.19
N GLY A 145 -19.13 9.33 10.72
CA GLY A 145 -19.57 10.72 10.72
C GLY A 145 -18.93 11.62 9.66
N PHE A 146 -18.42 11.05 8.57
CA PHE A 146 -17.79 11.82 7.50
C PHE A 146 -18.70 11.95 6.27
N ASN A 147 -18.73 13.14 5.69
CA ASN A 147 -19.46 13.43 4.45
C ASN A 147 -18.49 13.44 3.25
N ILE A 148 -18.57 12.44 2.39
CA ILE A 148 -17.70 12.27 1.20
C ILE A 148 -18.24 13.07 0.00
N GLN A 149 -19.33 13.81 0.14
CA GLN A 149 -20.06 14.46 -0.97
C GLN A 149 -19.24 15.45 -1.80
N SER A 150 -18.08 15.88 -1.32
CA SER A 150 -17.29 16.94 -1.96
C SER A 150 -16.06 16.44 -2.73
N ILE A 151 -15.73 15.14 -2.68
CA ILE A 151 -14.48 14.64 -3.29
C ILE A 151 -14.70 14.36 -4.78
N GLN A 152 -13.93 15.04 -5.63
CA GLN A 152 -13.95 14.82 -7.07
C GLN A 152 -12.76 13.94 -7.48
N LEU A 153 -13.06 12.72 -7.93
CA LEU A 153 -12.07 11.74 -8.38
C LEU A 153 -12.42 11.28 -9.80
N PRO A 154 -11.92 11.98 -10.82
CA PRO A 154 -12.35 11.78 -12.21
C PRO A 154 -12.00 10.39 -12.77
N SER A 155 -10.98 9.73 -12.24
CA SER A 155 -10.55 8.41 -12.69
C SER A 155 -11.08 7.26 -11.84
N LEU A 156 -11.88 7.53 -10.81
CA LEU A 156 -12.34 6.51 -9.88
C LEU A 156 -13.33 5.55 -10.55
N LYS A 157 -13.01 4.25 -10.49
CA LYS A 157 -13.86 3.15 -11.00
C LYS A 157 -14.46 2.30 -9.89
N ARG A 158 -13.81 2.26 -8.73
CA ARG A 158 -14.22 1.43 -7.61
C ARG A 158 -14.14 2.21 -6.30
N LEU A 159 -15.25 2.26 -5.57
CA LEU A 159 -15.32 2.81 -4.22
C LEU A 159 -15.82 1.73 -3.27
N VAL A 160 -15.04 1.44 -2.22
CA VAL A 160 -15.38 0.48 -1.17
C VAL A 160 -15.49 1.20 0.16
N LEU A 161 -16.64 1.10 0.80
CA LEU A 161 -16.87 1.67 2.13
C LEU A 161 -17.20 0.53 3.10
N THR A 162 -16.42 0.40 4.17
CA THR A 162 -16.62 -0.65 5.16
C THR A 162 -16.91 -0.06 6.53
N SER A 163 -17.90 -0.61 7.22
CA SER A 163 -18.25 -0.26 8.63
C SER A 163 -18.46 1.23 8.91
N CYS A 164 -19.07 1.95 8.00
CA CYS A 164 -19.52 3.33 8.25
C CYS A 164 -20.82 3.32 9.03
N LYS A 165 -20.83 3.77 10.30
CA LYS A 165 -22.03 3.78 11.15
C LYS A 165 -23.13 4.78 10.73
N TYR A 166 -22.83 5.69 9.80
CA TYR A 166 -23.79 6.64 9.26
C TYR A 166 -23.63 6.71 7.74
N THR A 167 -24.63 6.22 7.05
CA THR A 167 -24.82 6.41 5.61
C THR A 167 -25.34 7.82 5.35
N SER A 168 -24.45 8.79 5.27
CA SER A 168 -24.77 9.96 4.47
C SER A 168 -24.53 9.58 3.01
N TRP A 169 -25.52 9.85 2.16
CA TRP A 169 -25.54 9.46 0.75
C TRP A 169 -24.33 10.01 0.02
N ILE A 170 -23.54 9.12 -0.57
CA ILE A 170 -22.44 9.48 -1.45
C ILE A 170 -23.06 9.74 -2.81
N MET A 171 -23.07 10.98 -3.25
CA MET A 171 -23.35 11.30 -4.64
C MET A 171 -22.03 11.21 -5.43
N VAL A 172 -21.77 10.05 -6.02
CA VAL A 172 -20.77 9.94 -7.09
C VAL A 172 -21.45 10.45 -8.35
N ARG A 173 -20.96 11.55 -8.91
CA ARG A 173 -21.62 12.23 -10.04
C ARG A 173 -21.58 11.45 -11.35
N ASP A 174 -20.69 10.47 -11.50
CA ASP A 174 -20.57 9.69 -12.71
C ASP A 174 -20.95 8.24 -12.46
N PHE A 175 -21.93 7.74 -13.25
CA PHE A 175 -22.60 6.45 -13.08
C PHE A 175 -21.74 5.22 -13.38
N ASP A 176 -20.44 5.39 -13.70
CA ASP A 176 -19.53 4.27 -14.00
C ASP A 176 -18.71 3.78 -12.79
N VAL A 177 -18.98 4.30 -11.59
CA VAL A 177 -18.25 3.89 -10.37
C VAL A 177 -18.97 2.72 -9.69
N MET A 178 -18.29 1.59 -9.56
CA MET A 178 -18.78 0.46 -8.77
C MET A 178 -18.72 0.79 -7.27
N LEU A 179 -19.87 1.08 -6.66
CA LEU A 179 -20.00 1.31 -5.24
C LEU A 179 -20.21 -0.01 -4.50
N ILE A 180 -19.31 -0.36 -3.58
CA ILE A 180 -19.43 -1.52 -2.69
C ILE A 180 -19.55 -1.00 -1.25
N ILE A 181 -20.72 -1.16 -0.65
CA ILE A 181 -20.94 -0.85 0.77
C ILE A 181 -20.96 -2.17 1.52
N VAL A 182 -19.96 -2.40 2.37
CA VAL A 182 -19.90 -3.56 3.25
C VAL A 182 -20.26 -3.12 4.67
N ASN A 183 -21.53 -3.26 5.04
CA ASN A 183 -21.99 -3.08 6.41
C ASN A 183 -21.81 -4.40 7.17
N LEU A 184 -20.70 -4.57 7.85
CA LEU A 184 -20.56 -5.63 8.85
C LEU A 184 -21.26 -5.15 10.14
N PHE A 185 -22.55 -5.44 10.28
CA PHE A 185 -23.21 -5.42 11.57
C PHE A 185 -22.67 -6.61 12.37
N LEU A 186 -21.65 -6.39 13.17
CA LEU A 186 -21.33 -7.26 14.27
C LEU A 186 -22.26 -6.85 15.42
N PHE A 187 -23.22 -7.73 15.74
CA PHE A 187 -24.02 -7.71 16.95
C PHE A 187 -23.15 -7.91 18.19
#